data_0b1592db12a0968f785a11e50bff8f4c
#
_entry.id   0b1592db12a0968f785a11e50bff8f4c
#
_cell.length_a   1.000
_cell.length_b   1.000
_cell.length_c   1.000
_cell.angle_alpha   90.00
_cell.angle_beta   90.00
_cell.angle_gamma   90.00
#
_symmetry.space_group_name_H-M   'P 1'
#
loop_
_entity.id
_entity.type
_entity.pdbx_description
1 polymer ?
#
loop_
_entity_poly.entity_id
_entity_poly.type
_entity_poly.pdbx_seq_one_letter_code
_entity_poly.pdbx_strand_id
1 'polypeptide(L)'
;FEYVTSHPDNIMPEKINPSEYMLLDIEGKKNKTIKVFNKMMDCKDRADVMSYYNATLYKHPNRNLVIQPFPLMDYILYFDLDSKNHYAVHQSGTLSFDDYAPSITMDTKAHFSSCVCTEDYFLILYFANRTDNNQGPELLAFDWDGNFIAGSRLSDYCLNIAYDSAEQKLYGVNPFRETLYEFDLNSFITK
;
A
#
# COMPACT_ATOMS: atom_id res chain seq x y z
N PHE A 1 19.31 2.95 -2.87
CA PHE A 1 18.26 3.87 -3.36
C PHE A 1 17.37 4.21 -2.17
N GLU A 2 17.42 5.45 -1.71
CA GLU A 2 16.43 5.96 -0.78
C GLU A 2 15.28 6.56 -1.57
N TYR A 3 14.08 6.08 -1.34
CA TYR A 3 12.88 6.65 -1.92
C TYR A 3 12.37 7.71 -0.97
N VAL A 4 12.38 8.94 -1.38
CA VAL A 4 11.73 10.02 -0.67
C VAL A 4 10.44 10.33 -1.42
N THR A 5 9.31 9.97 -0.83
CA THR A 5 8.06 10.62 -1.18
C THR A 5 8.26 12.09 -0.87
N SER A 6 8.05 12.96 -1.83
CA SER A 6 8.34 14.38 -1.79
C SER A 6 8.08 15.03 -0.44
N HIS A 7 9.07 15.10 0.49
CA HIS A 7 9.23 16.21 1.45
C HIS A 7 10.47 16.05 2.31
N PRO A 8 11.47 16.90 2.16
CA PRO A 8 12.26 17.36 3.28
C PRO A 8 11.36 18.30 4.10
N ASP A 9 11.34 18.12 5.40
CA ASP A 9 10.41 18.72 6.37
C ASP A 9 10.33 20.26 6.42
N ASN A 10 11.02 21.00 5.60
CA ASN A 10 11.12 22.44 5.70
C ASN A 10 11.01 23.24 4.39
N ILE A 11 10.79 22.62 3.26
CA ILE A 11 10.56 23.36 2.01
C ILE A 11 9.24 22.89 1.42
N MET A 12 8.17 23.59 1.78
CA MET A 12 6.89 23.38 1.12
C MET A 12 6.89 24.18 -0.20
N PRO A 13 7.08 23.56 -1.36
CA PRO A 13 6.77 24.24 -2.62
C PRO A 13 5.28 24.56 -2.62
N GLU A 14 4.92 25.71 -3.11
CA GLU A 14 3.51 26.18 -3.21
C GLU A 14 2.62 25.24 -4.02
N LYS A 15 3.22 24.24 -4.72
CA LYS A 15 2.51 23.22 -5.49
C LYS A 15 3.14 21.85 -5.22
N ILE A 16 2.58 21.12 -4.27
CA ILE A 16 2.84 19.69 -4.17
C ILE A 16 2.00 18.99 -5.22
N ASN A 17 2.66 18.21 -6.06
CA ASN A 17 1.98 17.29 -6.95
C ASN A 17 2.17 15.85 -6.42
N PRO A 18 1.24 15.31 -5.61
CA PRO A 18 1.32 13.96 -5.07
C PRO A 18 1.30 12.87 -6.15
N SER A 19 1.08 13.25 -7.41
CA SER A 19 1.15 12.34 -8.54
C SER A 19 2.57 12.12 -9.07
N GLU A 20 3.56 12.75 -8.49
CA GLU A 20 4.96 12.64 -8.92
C GLU A 20 5.83 12.03 -7.84
N TYR A 21 6.63 11.04 -8.23
CA TYR A 21 7.63 10.40 -7.39
C TYR A 21 9.02 10.81 -7.84
N MET A 22 9.86 11.14 -6.88
CA MET A 22 11.26 11.44 -7.12
C MET A 22 12.13 10.26 -6.73
N LEU A 23 12.98 9.83 -7.64
CA LEU A 23 14.10 8.95 -7.33
C LEU A 23 15.31 9.82 -7.01
N LEU A 24 15.86 9.65 -5.82
CA LEU A 24 17.08 10.30 -5.38
C LEU A 24 18.19 9.28 -5.33
N ASP A 25 19.43 9.71 -5.58
CA ASP A 25 20.61 8.90 -5.26
C ASP A 25 20.92 9.00 -3.75
N ILE A 26 21.97 8.28 -3.32
CA ILE A 26 22.39 8.25 -1.91
C ILE A 26 22.87 9.64 -1.41
N GLU A 27 23.24 10.53 -2.33
CA GLU A 27 23.64 11.91 -2.01
C GLU A 27 22.45 12.88 -2.00
N GLY A 28 21.23 12.36 -2.23
CA GLY A 28 20.01 13.16 -2.29
C GLY A 28 19.85 13.95 -3.59
N LYS A 29 20.68 13.70 -4.60
CA LYS A 29 20.54 14.33 -5.92
C LYS A 29 19.38 13.70 -6.66
N LYS A 30 18.54 14.54 -7.25
CA LYS A 30 17.41 14.10 -8.09
C LYS A 30 17.95 13.35 -9.32
N ASN A 31 17.66 12.06 -9.36
CA ASN A 31 17.99 11.20 -10.48
C ASN A 31 16.85 11.20 -11.50
N LYS A 32 15.61 11.12 -11.04
CA LYS A 32 14.48 10.92 -11.93
C LYS A 32 13.15 11.33 -11.26
N THR A 33 12.18 11.74 -12.07
CA THR A 33 10.77 11.91 -11.67
C THR A 33 9.90 10.93 -12.44
N ILE A 34 8.99 10.25 -11.74
CA ILE A 34 7.96 9.40 -12.32
C ILE A 34 6.61 10.06 -12.05
N LYS A 35 5.89 10.42 -13.10
CA LYS A 35 4.53 10.93 -12.99
C LYS A 35 3.56 9.76 -13.08
N VAL A 36 2.73 9.59 -12.08
CA VAL A 36 1.88 8.41 -11.91
C VAL A 36 0.42 8.69 -12.23
N PHE A 37 -0.10 9.81 -11.75
CA PHE A 37 -1.48 10.20 -12.00
C PHE A 37 -1.52 11.38 -12.97
N ASN A 38 -2.39 11.31 -13.97
CA ASN A 38 -2.60 12.40 -14.92
C ASN A 38 -3.37 13.56 -14.31
N LYS A 39 -4.17 13.31 -13.29
CA LYS A 39 -5.00 14.26 -12.59
C LYS A 39 -4.93 13.99 -11.10
N MET A 40 -4.86 15.04 -10.31
CA MET A 40 -4.97 14.95 -8.86
C MET A 40 -6.44 14.94 -8.45
N MET A 41 -6.72 14.31 -7.31
CA MET A 41 -8.00 14.40 -6.64
C MET A 41 -8.26 15.85 -6.25
N ASP A 42 -9.45 16.36 -6.55
CA ASP A 42 -9.86 17.72 -6.20
C ASP A 42 -10.40 17.76 -4.76
N CYS A 43 -9.50 17.67 -3.80
CA CYS A 43 -9.85 17.77 -2.39
C CYS A 43 -9.87 19.23 -1.94
N LYS A 44 -10.82 19.56 -1.08
CA LYS A 44 -10.97 20.91 -0.51
C LYS A 44 -9.83 21.25 0.45
N ASP A 45 -9.33 20.26 1.17
CA ASP A 45 -8.28 20.42 2.15
C ASP A 45 -7.02 19.71 1.67
N ARG A 46 -5.88 20.35 1.88
CA ARG A 46 -4.57 19.78 1.58
C ARG A 46 -4.26 18.58 2.44
N ALA A 47 -4.71 18.56 3.69
CA ALA A 47 -4.54 17.42 4.58
C ALA A 47 -5.25 16.18 4.04
N ASP A 48 -6.44 16.35 3.44
CA ASP A 48 -7.15 15.25 2.80
C ASP A 48 -6.38 14.71 1.59
N VAL A 49 -5.85 15.59 0.73
CA VAL A 49 -4.99 15.19 -0.40
C VAL A 49 -3.82 14.36 0.11
N MET A 50 -3.09 14.88 1.09
CA MET A 50 -1.93 14.18 1.66
C MET A 50 -2.31 12.81 2.23
N SER A 51 -3.44 12.70 2.91
CA SER A 51 -3.89 11.45 3.51
C SER A 51 -4.27 10.39 2.48
N TYR A 52 -4.88 10.77 1.36
CA TYR A 52 -5.16 9.84 0.27
C TYR A 52 -3.90 9.31 -0.39
N TYR A 53 -2.88 10.14 -0.57
CA TYR A 53 -1.65 9.80 -1.28
C TYR A 53 -0.52 9.34 -0.36
N ASN A 54 -0.65 9.51 0.96
CA ASN A 54 0.36 9.10 1.93
C ASN A 54 0.31 7.57 2.14
N ALA A 55 1.05 6.86 1.32
CA ALA A 55 1.12 5.40 1.36
C ALA A 55 2.58 4.94 1.41
N THR A 56 2.81 3.85 2.14
CA THR A 56 4.13 3.24 2.25
C THR A 56 4.53 2.58 0.93
N LEU A 57 5.78 2.75 0.55
CA LEU A 57 6.38 2.05 -0.58
C LEU A 57 7.02 0.74 -0.10
N TYR A 58 6.74 -0.34 -0.83
CA TYR A 58 7.33 -1.65 -0.57
C TYR A 58 8.10 -2.11 -1.80
N LYS A 59 9.33 -2.55 -1.60
CA LYS A 59 10.22 -2.96 -2.68
C LYS A 59 10.32 -4.47 -2.74
N HIS A 60 10.36 -5.00 -3.96
CA HIS A 60 10.75 -6.40 -4.22
C HIS A 60 12.17 -6.65 -3.68
N PRO A 61 12.42 -7.78 -2.97
CA PRO A 61 13.73 -8.05 -2.37
C PRO A 61 14.91 -7.94 -3.35
N ASN A 62 14.78 -8.50 -4.55
CA ASN A 62 15.88 -8.66 -5.50
C ASN A 62 15.70 -7.93 -6.85
N ARG A 63 14.50 -7.44 -7.18
CA ARG A 63 14.22 -6.71 -8.42
C ARG A 63 13.96 -5.23 -8.15
N ASN A 64 14.06 -4.41 -9.18
CA ASN A 64 13.74 -2.98 -9.11
C ASN A 64 12.23 -2.73 -9.32
N LEU A 65 11.42 -3.53 -8.65
CA LEU A 65 9.96 -3.37 -8.59
C LEU A 65 9.55 -2.82 -7.24
N VAL A 66 8.59 -1.90 -7.25
CA VAL A 66 8.03 -1.26 -6.06
C VAL A 66 6.52 -1.28 -6.18
N ILE A 67 5.85 -1.51 -5.07
CA ILE A 67 4.41 -1.36 -4.96
C ILE A 67 4.07 -0.26 -3.95
N GLN A 68 2.93 0.37 -4.17
CA GLN A 68 2.34 1.34 -3.25
C GLN A 68 0.86 1.06 -3.10
N PRO A 69 0.45 0.34 -2.04
CA PRO A 69 -0.95 0.21 -1.69
C PRO A 69 -1.44 1.48 -0.98
N PHE A 70 -2.62 1.97 -1.35
CA PHE A 70 -3.17 3.19 -0.80
C PHE A 70 -4.09 2.90 0.39
N PRO A 71 -3.88 3.54 1.55
CA PRO A 71 -4.70 3.27 2.74
C PRO A 71 -6.17 3.65 2.60
N LEU A 72 -6.49 4.70 1.84
CA LEU A 72 -7.84 5.24 1.69
C LEU A 72 -8.41 5.08 0.28
N MET A 73 -7.72 4.36 -0.59
CA MET A 73 -8.17 4.05 -1.95
C MET A 73 -7.95 2.57 -2.23
N ASP A 74 -8.85 1.96 -2.99
CA ASP A 74 -8.73 0.57 -3.39
C ASP A 74 -7.79 0.40 -4.61
N TYR A 75 -6.57 0.89 -4.46
CA TYR A 75 -5.54 0.83 -5.50
C TYR A 75 -4.22 0.33 -4.92
N ILE A 76 -3.58 -0.56 -5.66
CA ILE A 76 -2.17 -0.93 -5.49
C ILE A 76 -1.44 -0.48 -6.75
N LEU A 77 -0.52 0.43 -6.60
CA LEU A 77 0.28 0.95 -7.70
C LEU A 77 1.58 0.16 -7.81
N TYR A 78 1.94 -0.20 -9.02
CA TYR A 78 3.15 -0.94 -9.35
C TYR A 78 4.08 -0.05 -10.16
N PHE A 79 5.36 -0.07 -9.80
CA PHE A 79 6.43 0.64 -10.51
C PHE A 79 7.54 -0.32 -10.87
N ASP A 80 7.89 -0.36 -12.14
CA ASP A 80 9.16 -0.89 -12.60
C ASP A 80 10.15 0.28 -12.73
N LEU A 81 11.15 0.29 -11.86
CA LEU A 81 12.12 1.38 -11.79
C LEU A 81 13.12 1.36 -12.95
N ASP A 82 13.31 0.21 -13.61
CA ASP A 82 14.20 0.07 -14.75
C ASP A 82 13.53 0.58 -16.04
N SER A 83 12.35 0.04 -16.36
CA SER A 83 11.60 0.42 -17.56
C SER A 83 10.85 1.74 -17.44
N LYS A 84 10.58 2.21 -16.20
CA LYS A 84 9.73 3.34 -15.84
C LYS A 84 8.24 3.08 -16.05
N ASN A 85 7.85 1.86 -16.35
CA ASN A 85 6.46 1.50 -16.47
C ASN A 85 5.79 1.49 -15.12
N HIS A 86 4.54 1.89 -15.09
CA HIS A 86 3.70 1.82 -13.91
C HIS A 86 2.28 1.50 -14.32
N TYR A 87 1.57 0.82 -13.46
CA TYR A 87 0.15 0.51 -13.60
C TYR A 87 -0.48 0.36 -12.21
N ALA A 88 -1.79 0.39 -12.13
CA ALA A 88 -2.51 0.19 -10.90
C ALA A 88 -3.45 -1.02 -11.00
N VAL A 89 -3.56 -1.75 -9.91
CA VAL A 89 -4.53 -2.83 -9.73
C VAL A 89 -5.56 -2.38 -8.71
N HIS A 90 -6.83 -2.67 -8.95
CA HIS A 90 -7.92 -2.40 -8.02
C HIS A 90 -8.97 -3.52 -8.10
N GLN A 91 -9.80 -3.64 -7.07
CA GLN A 91 -10.88 -4.61 -7.07
C GLN A 91 -11.95 -4.24 -8.11
N SER A 92 -12.48 -5.24 -8.81
CA SER A 92 -13.56 -5.04 -9.77
C SER A 92 -14.80 -4.41 -9.11
N GLY A 93 -15.38 -3.41 -9.74
CA GLY A 93 -16.53 -2.67 -9.21
C GLY A 93 -16.18 -1.57 -8.20
N THR A 94 -14.90 -1.33 -7.97
CA THR A 94 -14.41 -0.23 -7.15
C THR A 94 -14.71 1.13 -7.80
N LEU A 95 -14.81 2.16 -6.97
CA LEU A 95 -14.91 3.54 -7.41
C LEU A 95 -13.74 3.91 -8.32
N SER A 96 -14.02 4.69 -9.36
CA SER A 96 -12.95 5.31 -10.12
C SER A 96 -12.21 6.32 -9.24
N PHE A 97 -11.00 6.67 -9.62
CA PHE A 97 -10.20 7.65 -8.88
C PHE A 97 -10.96 8.98 -8.66
N ASP A 98 -11.76 9.40 -9.62
CA ASP A 98 -12.55 10.65 -9.56
C ASP A 98 -13.81 10.54 -8.65
N ASP A 99 -14.20 9.32 -8.24
CA ASP A 99 -15.38 9.06 -7.42
C ASP A 99 -15.09 9.07 -5.91
N TYR A 100 -13.81 9.15 -5.51
CA TYR A 100 -13.45 9.26 -4.10
C TYR A 100 -13.90 10.62 -3.53
N ALA A 101 -14.36 10.56 -2.28
CA ALA A 101 -14.87 11.75 -1.60
C ALA A 101 -13.78 12.84 -1.51
N PRO A 102 -14.12 14.10 -1.79
CA PRO A 102 -13.17 15.20 -1.74
C PRO A 102 -12.73 15.57 -0.32
N SER A 103 -13.27 14.91 0.71
CA SER A 103 -12.92 15.10 2.11
C SER A 103 -12.97 13.78 2.85
N ILE A 104 -12.02 13.58 3.77
CA ILE A 104 -11.99 12.43 4.65
C ILE A 104 -12.99 12.64 5.78
N THR A 105 -13.83 11.66 6.01
CA THR A 105 -14.84 11.64 7.06
C THR A 105 -14.69 10.36 7.89
N MET A 106 -15.47 10.24 8.97
CA MET A 106 -15.53 9.01 9.75
C MET A 106 -16.05 7.79 8.97
N ASP A 107 -16.77 8.03 7.88
CA ASP A 107 -17.29 6.99 6.99
C ASP A 107 -16.31 6.61 5.88
N THR A 108 -15.17 7.32 5.76
CA THR A 108 -14.13 6.99 4.79
C THR A 108 -13.54 5.62 5.11
N LYS A 109 -13.66 4.70 4.17
CA LYS A 109 -13.18 3.33 4.36
C LYS A 109 -11.66 3.27 4.30
N ALA A 110 -11.07 2.53 5.24
CA ALA A 110 -9.70 2.07 5.10
C ALA A 110 -9.67 0.90 4.12
N HIS A 111 -8.68 0.88 3.25
CA HIS A 111 -8.45 -0.19 2.28
C HIS A 111 -7.22 -1.01 2.65
N PHE A 112 -6.04 -0.52 2.39
CA PHE A 112 -4.81 -1.25 2.66
C PHE A 112 -4.07 -0.71 3.87
N SER A 113 -3.32 -1.58 4.56
CA SER A 113 -2.41 -1.14 5.61
C SER A 113 -1.02 -1.74 5.42
N SER A 114 -0.65 -2.72 6.20
CA SER A 114 0.70 -3.31 6.20
C SER A 114 0.87 -4.34 5.10
N CYS A 115 2.06 -4.38 4.52
CA CYS A 115 2.44 -5.33 3.51
C CYS A 115 3.79 -5.98 3.84
N VAL A 116 3.96 -7.24 3.45
CA VAL A 116 5.24 -7.96 3.48
C VAL A 116 5.55 -8.52 2.11
N CYS A 117 6.81 -8.42 1.71
CA CYS A 117 7.27 -8.78 0.38
C CYS A 117 8.19 -9.98 0.42
N THR A 118 7.94 -10.96 -0.46
CA THR A 118 8.81 -12.09 -0.77
C THR A 118 9.35 -11.99 -2.18
N GLU A 119 10.13 -12.96 -2.63
CA GLU A 119 10.65 -13.00 -4.02
C GLU A 119 9.54 -13.26 -5.04
N ASP A 120 8.54 -14.08 -4.70
CA ASP A 120 7.53 -14.56 -5.63
C ASP A 120 6.21 -13.77 -5.53
N TYR A 121 5.89 -13.25 -4.34
CA TYR A 121 4.62 -12.58 -4.05
C TYR A 121 4.77 -11.56 -2.92
N PHE A 122 3.72 -10.79 -2.70
CA PHE A 122 3.57 -10.01 -1.47
C PHE A 122 2.21 -10.30 -0.82
N LEU A 123 2.19 -10.13 0.50
CA LEU A 123 1.00 -10.27 1.33
C LEU A 123 0.60 -8.89 1.86
N ILE A 124 -0.69 -8.59 1.82
CA ILE A 124 -1.19 -7.28 2.24
C ILE A 124 -2.48 -7.40 3.03
N LEU A 125 -2.65 -6.58 4.05
CA LEU A 125 -3.89 -6.47 4.81
C LEU A 125 -4.88 -5.55 4.11
N TYR A 126 -6.12 -6.03 3.94
CA TYR A 126 -7.22 -5.32 3.31
C TYR A 126 -8.42 -5.21 4.25
N PHE A 127 -8.95 -4.01 4.41
CA PHE A 127 -9.94 -3.67 5.43
C PHE A 127 -11.33 -3.34 4.90
N ALA A 128 -11.47 -2.99 3.62
CA ALA A 128 -12.71 -2.42 3.08
C ALA A 128 -13.92 -3.36 3.14
N ASN A 129 -13.70 -4.68 3.21
CA ASN A 129 -14.76 -5.70 3.30
C ASN A 129 -15.17 -6.03 4.74
N ARG A 130 -14.70 -5.29 5.74
CA ARG A 130 -15.11 -5.51 7.13
C ARG A 130 -16.50 -4.97 7.36
N THR A 131 -17.33 -5.76 8.03
CA THR A 131 -18.70 -5.36 8.40
C THR A 131 -18.78 -4.78 9.82
N ASP A 132 -17.77 -5.06 10.64
CA ASP A 132 -17.62 -4.48 11.97
C ASP A 132 -16.14 -4.33 12.37
N ASN A 133 -15.88 -3.57 13.44
CA ASN A 133 -14.53 -3.27 13.90
C ASN A 133 -13.84 -4.44 14.63
N ASN A 134 -14.56 -5.51 14.95
CA ASN A 134 -14.00 -6.69 15.61
C ASN A 134 -13.53 -7.76 14.62
N GLN A 135 -13.96 -7.67 13.37
CA GLN A 135 -13.50 -8.60 12.35
C GLN A 135 -12.06 -8.36 11.99
N GLY A 136 -11.30 -9.44 11.80
CA GLY A 136 -9.98 -9.38 11.22
C GLY A 136 -10.02 -8.85 9.78
N PRO A 137 -8.92 -8.26 9.30
CA PRO A 137 -8.78 -7.89 7.89
C PRO A 137 -8.71 -9.12 6.99
N GLU A 138 -8.86 -8.92 5.71
CA GLU A 138 -8.47 -9.93 4.73
C GLU A 138 -6.96 -9.84 4.49
N LEU A 139 -6.30 -10.99 4.48
CA LEU A 139 -4.95 -11.15 3.98
C LEU A 139 -5.07 -11.49 2.51
N LEU A 140 -4.52 -10.65 1.64
CA LEU A 140 -4.50 -10.86 0.20
C LEU A 140 -3.07 -11.13 -0.26
N ALA A 141 -2.92 -12.08 -1.19
CA ALA A 141 -1.66 -12.37 -1.86
C ALA A 141 -1.75 -11.99 -3.33
N PHE A 142 -0.73 -11.29 -3.83
CA PHE A 142 -0.55 -10.95 -5.23
C PHE A 142 0.85 -11.31 -5.69
N ASP A 143 0.99 -11.72 -6.95
CA ASP A 143 2.30 -11.80 -7.56
C ASP A 143 2.82 -10.40 -7.97
N TRP A 144 4.06 -10.35 -8.42
CA TRP A 144 4.69 -9.10 -8.83
C TRP A 144 4.26 -8.60 -10.22
N ASP A 145 3.41 -9.35 -10.90
CA ASP A 145 2.74 -8.95 -12.15
C ASP A 145 1.33 -8.42 -11.89
N GLY A 146 0.91 -8.34 -10.62
CA GLY A 146 -0.37 -7.79 -10.19
C GLY A 146 -1.53 -8.79 -10.23
N ASN A 147 -1.25 -10.07 -10.44
CA ASN A 147 -2.30 -11.08 -10.41
C ASN A 147 -2.62 -11.48 -8.97
N PHE A 148 -3.90 -11.58 -8.68
CA PHE A 148 -4.37 -12.10 -7.40
C PHE A 148 -4.09 -13.60 -7.29
N ILE A 149 -3.45 -14.03 -6.20
CA ILE A 149 -3.10 -15.42 -5.93
C ILE A 149 -4.10 -16.06 -4.97
N ALA A 150 -4.30 -15.46 -3.81
CA ALA A 150 -5.15 -15.99 -2.75
C ALA A 150 -5.64 -14.87 -1.81
N GLY A 151 -6.73 -15.15 -1.11
CA GLY A 151 -7.24 -14.28 -0.06
C GLY A 151 -7.94 -15.08 1.03
N SER A 152 -7.76 -14.66 2.28
CA SER A 152 -8.45 -15.23 3.42
C SER A 152 -8.62 -14.18 4.51
N ARG A 153 -9.75 -14.26 5.21
CA ARG A 153 -9.98 -13.42 6.38
C ARG A 153 -9.19 -13.95 7.57
N LEU A 154 -8.45 -13.06 8.22
CA LEU A 154 -7.78 -13.40 9.47
C LEU A 154 -8.81 -13.51 10.59
N SER A 155 -8.56 -14.42 11.55
CA SER A 155 -9.41 -14.60 12.73
C SER A 155 -9.43 -13.39 13.64
N ASP A 156 -8.33 -12.67 13.68
CA ASP A 156 -8.06 -11.61 14.63
C ASP A 156 -7.70 -10.30 13.95
N TYR A 157 -8.08 -9.20 14.61
CA TYR A 157 -7.76 -7.88 14.14
C TYR A 157 -6.26 -7.60 14.30
N CYS A 158 -5.60 -7.23 13.21
CA CYS A 158 -4.22 -6.71 13.23
C CYS A 158 -4.06 -5.56 12.22
N LEU A 159 -3.17 -4.62 12.52
CA LEU A 159 -2.85 -3.47 11.66
C LEU A 159 -1.52 -3.62 10.94
N ASN A 160 -0.59 -4.32 11.54
CA ASN A 160 0.74 -4.51 10.98
C ASN A 160 1.06 -6.00 10.94
N ILE A 161 1.77 -6.40 9.91
CA ILE A 161 2.23 -7.76 9.72
C ILE A 161 3.74 -7.81 9.49
N ALA A 162 4.33 -8.93 9.89
CA ALA A 162 5.70 -9.30 9.58
C ALA A 162 5.72 -10.78 9.18
N TYR A 163 6.64 -11.15 8.31
CA TYR A 163 6.73 -12.52 7.79
C TYR A 163 8.11 -13.10 8.06
N ASP A 164 8.13 -14.28 8.66
CA ASP A 164 9.31 -15.11 8.79
C ASP A 164 9.33 -16.14 7.66
N SER A 165 10.22 -15.94 6.70
CA SER A 165 10.34 -16.80 5.54
C SER A 165 10.98 -18.17 5.87
N ALA A 166 11.75 -18.27 6.95
CA ALA A 166 12.39 -19.51 7.37
C ALA A 166 11.36 -20.46 8.01
N GLU A 167 10.46 -19.92 8.80
CA GLU A 167 9.42 -20.69 9.48
C GLU A 167 8.07 -20.68 8.74
N GLN A 168 7.93 -19.94 7.65
CA GLN A 168 6.68 -19.76 6.88
C GLN A 168 5.54 -19.23 7.74
N LYS A 169 5.86 -18.34 8.70
CA LYS A 169 4.91 -17.79 9.65
C LYS A 169 4.65 -16.31 9.42
N LEU A 170 3.40 -15.92 9.52
CA LEU A 170 2.98 -14.53 9.53
C LEU A 170 2.68 -14.10 10.97
N TYR A 171 3.22 -12.99 11.38
CA TYR A 171 2.93 -12.34 12.66
C TYR A 171 2.10 -11.11 12.44
N GLY A 172 1.04 -10.94 13.23
CA GLY A 172 0.16 -9.77 13.19
C GLY A 172 0.09 -9.08 14.54
N VAL A 173 0.13 -7.75 14.54
CA VAL A 173 0.04 -6.94 15.76
C VAL A 173 -1.29 -6.22 15.83
N ASN A 174 -1.97 -6.40 16.96
CA ASN A 174 -3.12 -5.58 17.35
C ASN A 174 -2.66 -4.53 18.38
N PRO A 175 -2.49 -3.28 17.97
CA PRO A 175 -1.98 -2.25 18.88
C PRO A 175 -2.99 -1.82 19.94
N PHE A 176 -4.29 -2.07 19.71
CA PHE A 176 -5.34 -1.70 20.69
C PHE A 176 -5.47 -2.70 21.84
N ARG A 177 -5.06 -3.96 21.60
CA ARG A 177 -5.07 -5.03 22.60
C ARG A 177 -3.67 -5.41 23.05
N GLU A 178 -2.64 -4.76 22.51
CA GLU A 178 -1.22 -5.07 22.78
C GLU A 178 -0.91 -6.57 22.58
N THR A 179 -1.51 -7.17 21.53
CA THR A 179 -1.43 -8.60 21.28
C THR A 179 -0.69 -8.88 19.99
N LEU A 180 0.19 -9.88 20.04
CA LEU A 180 0.85 -10.48 18.88
C LEU A 180 0.14 -11.79 18.54
N TYR A 181 -0.24 -11.94 17.29
CA TYR A 181 -0.82 -13.16 16.72
C TYR A 181 0.17 -13.84 15.80
N GLU A 182 0.13 -15.15 15.74
CA GLU A 182 0.85 -15.97 14.79
C GLU A 182 -0.15 -16.66 13.86
N PHE A 183 0.08 -16.60 12.56
CA PHE A 183 -0.74 -17.25 11.54
C PHE A 183 0.12 -18.19 10.71
N ASP A 184 -0.35 -19.43 10.54
CA ASP A 184 0.28 -20.42 9.67
C ASP A 184 -0.15 -20.19 8.22
N LEU A 185 0.80 -19.91 7.33
CA LEU A 185 0.56 -19.68 5.91
C LEU A 185 0.63 -20.94 5.04
N ASN A 186 1.00 -22.11 5.60
CA ASN A 186 1.15 -23.34 4.82
C ASN A 186 -0.12 -23.75 4.07
N SER A 187 -1.29 -23.38 4.57
CA SER A 187 -2.58 -23.65 3.92
C SER A 187 -3.08 -22.50 3.02
N PHE A 188 -2.44 -21.34 3.07
CA PHE A 188 -2.93 -20.12 2.41
C PHE A 188 -2.52 -20.02 0.94
N ILE A 189 -1.29 -20.41 0.60
CA ILE A 189 -0.71 -20.22 -0.75
C ILE A 189 -0.62 -21.55 -1.54
N THR A 190 -0.96 -22.67 -0.94
CA THR A 190 -0.88 -24.01 -1.55
C THR A 190 -2.09 -24.39 -2.40
N LYS A 191 -2.63 -23.49 -3.19
CA LYS A 191 -3.72 -23.86 -4.12
C LYS A 191 -3.37 -23.54 -5.54
#